data_5e956fb5c66695da02a27f637e0fa7fc
#
_entry.id   5e956fb5c66695da02a27f637e0fa7fc
#
_cell.length_a   1.000
_cell.length_b   1.000
_cell.length_c   1.000
_cell.angle_alpha   90.00
_cell.angle_beta   90.00
_cell.angle_gamma   90.00
#
_symmetry.space_group_name_H-M   'P 1'
#
loop_
_entity.id
_entity.type
_entity.pdbx_description
1 polymer ?
#
loop_
_entity_poly.entity_id
_entity_poly.type
_entity_poly.pdbx_seq_one_letter_code
_entity_poly.pdbx_strand_id
1 'polypeptide(L)'
;VLIEIQKDYPQLRCTRIFPDTKFRFTKKLAVNIGVLAAKHDILLFSEINCRPSSMYWVKTMESYFDENTAVVIGFANYDFTEQNVRNLRMFRFLRFIKMMVMVKNKKYIFGDGCNMAYRKSYYIENRGFAKNSQSYLGYDNDMVRELSRFGAIKMTKDPNSYVIID
;
A
#
# COMPACT_ATOMS: atom_id res chain seq x y z
N VAL A 1 3.04 22.56 -9.59
CA VAL A 1 2.94 21.21 -10.22
C VAL A 1 1.62 20.52 -9.85
N LEU A 2 1.35 20.12 -8.57
CA LEU A 2 0.11 19.38 -8.23
C LEU A 2 -1.17 20.16 -8.53
N ILE A 3 -1.19 21.47 -8.28
CA ILE A 3 -2.35 22.34 -8.57
C ILE A 3 -2.61 22.44 -10.09
N GLU A 4 -1.58 22.40 -10.90
CA GLU A 4 -1.68 22.40 -12.38
C GLU A 4 -2.28 21.08 -12.85
N ILE A 5 -1.78 19.95 -12.33
CA ILE A 5 -2.31 18.63 -12.66
C ILE A 5 -3.78 18.48 -12.26
N GLN A 6 -4.21 19.10 -11.15
CA GLN A 6 -5.61 19.08 -10.75
C GLN A 6 -6.57 19.71 -11.76
N LYS A 7 -6.10 20.63 -12.62
CA LYS A 7 -6.94 21.22 -13.67
C LYS A 7 -7.34 20.20 -14.72
N ASP A 8 -6.41 19.31 -15.06
CA ASP A 8 -6.62 18.25 -16.05
C ASP A 8 -7.28 17.00 -15.44
N TYR A 9 -7.12 16.81 -14.12
CA TYR A 9 -7.64 15.66 -13.38
C TYR A 9 -8.50 16.13 -12.18
N PRO A 10 -9.78 16.50 -12.39
CA PRO A 10 -10.65 17.05 -11.32
C PRO A 10 -10.89 16.11 -10.14
N GLN A 11 -10.69 14.80 -10.34
CA GLN A 11 -10.77 13.77 -9.30
C GLN A 11 -9.56 13.78 -8.37
N LEU A 12 -8.41 14.35 -8.79
CA LEU A 12 -7.22 14.48 -7.95
C LEU A 12 -7.48 15.45 -6.82
N ARG A 13 -7.25 15.02 -5.59
CA ARG A 13 -7.36 15.86 -4.39
C ARG A 13 -6.01 15.96 -3.72
N CYS A 14 -5.61 17.19 -3.45
CA CYS A 14 -4.38 17.50 -2.74
C CYS A 14 -4.69 18.24 -1.46
N THR A 15 -4.04 17.86 -0.36
CA THR A 15 -4.12 18.58 0.89
C THR A 15 -2.73 18.72 1.52
N ARG A 16 -2.52 19.83 2.21
CA ARG A 16 -1.32 20.04 3.00
C ARG A 16 -1.54 19.49 4.41
N ILE A 17 -0.60 18.72 4.90
CA ILE A 17 -0.67 18.12 6.23
C ILE A 17 0.43 18.72 7.10
N PHE A 18 0.04 19.17 8.28
CA PHE A 18 0.95 19.63 9.31
C PHE A 18 1.23 18.47 10.29
N PRO A 19 2.46 18.37 10.83
CA PRO A 19 2.76 17.39 11.87
C PRO A 19 1.79 17.50 13.05
N ASP A 20 1.39 16.34 13.58
CA ASP A 20 0.54 16.22 14.78
C ASP A 20 1.22 15.30 15.78
N THR A 21 1.33 15.71 17.02
CA THR A 21 1.97 14.96 18.11
C THR A 21 1.31 13.63 18.42
N LYS A 22 0.04 13.43 18.04
CA LYS A 22 -0.67 12.15 18.14
C LYS A 22 -0.06 11.07 17.26
N PHE A 23 0.65 11.45 16.20
CA PHE A 23 1.27 10.54 15.27
C PHE A 23 2.79 10.64 15.34
N ARG A 24 3.47 9.54 15.60
CA ARG A 24 4.93 9.49 15.58
C ARG A 24 5.52 9.86 14.21
N PHE A 25 4.84 9.45 13.14
CA PHE A 25 5.27 9.73 11.77
C PHE A 25 4.18 10.46 11.01
N THR A 26 4.54 11.57 10.39
CA THR A 26 3.65 12.37 9.53
C THR A 26 3.03 11.54 8.41
N LYS A 27 3.74 10.52 7.91
CA LYS A 27 3.24 9.61 6.87
C LYS A 27 2.01 8.81 7.34
N LYS A 28 1.95 8.35 8.60
CA LYS A 28 0.75 7.69 9.15
C LYS A 28 -0.43 8.67 9.23
N LEU A 29 -0.17 9.90 9.61
CA LEU A 29 -1.19 10.96 9.60
C LEU A 29 -1.70 11.21 8.18
N ALA A 30 -0.79 11.32 7.20
CA ALA A 30 -1.15 11.51 5.80
C ALA A 30 -2.02 10.38 5.26
N VAL A 31 -1.64 9.13 5.52
CA VAL A 31 -2.42 7.95 5.14
C VAL A 31 -3.80 7.97 5.81
N ASN A 32 -3.87 8.28 7.10
CA ASN A 32 -5.14 8.36 7.84
C ASN A 32 -6.10 9.40 7.20
N ILE A 33 -5.61 10.59 6.91
CA ILE A 33 -6.41 11.65 6.27
C ILE A 33 -6.85 11.20 4.88
N GLY A 34 -5.96 10.62 4.08
CA GLY A 34 -6.27 10.12 2.74
C GLY A 34 -7.35 9.03 2.75
N VAL A 35 -7.24 8.07 3.67
CA VAL A 35 -8.23 7.00 3.84
C VAL A 35 -9.60 7.56 4.23
N LEU A 36 -9.64 8.48 5.18
CA LEU A 36 -10.92 9.09 5.61
C LEU A 36 -11.58 9.88 4.48
N ALA A 37 -10.79 10.59 3.67
CA ALA A 37 -11.26 11.38 2.54
C ALA A 37 -11.65 10.55 1.30
N ALA A 38 -11.18 9.31 1.17
CA ALA A 38 -11.46 8.45 0.03
C ALA A 38 -12.94 8.09 -0.06
N LYS A 39 -13.47 7.95 -1.29
CA LYS A 39 -14.89 7.68 -1.54
C LYS A 39 -15.23 6.20 -1.66
N HIS A 40 -14.26 5.39 -2.11
CA HIS A 40 -14.46 3.98 -2.42
C HIS A 40 -13.96 3.08 -1.29
N ASP A 41 -14.44 1.84 -1.24
CA ASP A 41 -14.05 0.88 -0.21
C ASP A 41 -12.70 0.24 -0.46
N ILE A 42 -12.34 -0.05 -1.72
CA ILE A 42 -11.02 -0.57 -2.07
C ILE A 42 -10.08 0.62 -2.28
N LEU A 43 -9.05 0.71 -1.47
CA LEU A 43 -8.04 1.76 -1.50
C LEU A 43 -6.70 1.19 -1.94
N LEU A 44 -6.14 1.76 -3.00
CA LEU A 44 -4.87 1.37 -3.57
C LEU A 44 -3.79 2.41 -3.21
N PHE A 45 -2.66 1.93 -2.70
CA PHE A 45 -1.54 2.73 -2.22
C PHE A 45 -0.33 2.55 -3.11
N SER A 46 0.33 3.65 -3.37
CA SER A 46 1.63 3.70 -4.04
C SER A 46 2.47 4.83 -3.45
N GLU A 47 3.78 4.74 -3.61
CA GLU A 47 4.71 5.81 -3.22
C GLU A 47 4.97 6.75 -4.42
N ILE A 48 5.45 7.97 -4.12
CA ILE A 48 5.66 9.00 -5.14
C ILE A 48 6.74 8.61 -6.17
N ASN A 49 7.67 7.76 -5.79
CA ASN A 49 8.74 7.24 -6.65
C ASN A 49 8.36 5.87 -7.26
N CYS A 50 7.09 5.60 -7.42
CA CYS A 50 6.60 4.33 -7.94
C CYS A 50 5.73 4.56 -9.17
N ARG A 51 5.91 3.73 -10.20
CA ARG A 51 5.08 3.73 -11.40
C ARG A 51 4.55 2.32 -11.70
N PRO A 52 3.28 2.17 -12.06
CA PRO A 52 2.74 0.89 -12.52
C PRO A 52 3.47 0.41 -13.77
N SER A 53 3.74 -0.90 -13.87
CA SER A 53 4.31 -1.52 -15.07
C SER A 53 3.28 -1.75 -16.18
N SER A 54 1.98 -1.65 -15.86
CA SER A 54 0.88 -1.91 -16.79
C SER A 54 -0.28 -0.93 -16.56
N MET A 55 -0.97 -0.57 -17.65
CA MET A 55 -2.23 0.16 -17.59
C MET A 55 -3.37 -0.60 -16.90
N TYR A 56 -3.23 -1.90 -16.74
CA TYR A 56 -4.20 -2.76 -16.07
C TYR A 56 -3.97 -2.88 -14.55
N TRP A 57 -2.98 -2.17 -14.00
CA TRP A 57 -2.59 -2.28 -12.59
C TRP A 57 -3.77 -2.17 -11.61
N VAL A 58 -4.58 -1.12 -11.73
CA VAL A 58 -5.73 -0.89 -10.83
C VAL A 58 -6.73 -2.06 -10.94
N LYS A 59 -7.12 -2.42 -12.17
CA LYS A 59 -8.07 -3.51 -12.43
C LYS A 59 -7.55 -4.85 -11.92
N THR A 60 -6.26 -5.11 -12.11
CA THR A 60 -5.65 -6.36 -11.64
C THR A 60 -5.61 -6.42 -10.12
N MET A 61 -5.22 -5.35 -9.44
CA MET A 61 -5.22 -5.30 -7.98
C MET A 61 -6.63 -5.49 -7.40
N GLU A 62 -7.63 -4.85 -8.01
CA GLU A 62 -9.04 -4.95 -7.61
C GLU A 62 -9.57 -6.38 -7.77
N SER A 63 -9.22 -7.09 -8.84
CA SER A 63 -9.72 -8.46 -9.13
C SER A 63 -9.33 -9.50 -8.08
N TYR A 64 -8.36 -9.21 -7.22
CA TYR A 64 -7.99 -10.08 -6.10
C TYR A 64 -8.87 -9.92 -4.86
N PHE A 65 -9.75 -8.90 -4.83
CA PHE A 65 -10.68 -8.71 -3.72
C PHE A 65 -11.95 -9.56 -3.94
N ASP A 66 -12.24 -10.38 -2.97
CA ASP A 66 -13.53 -11.01 -2.74
C ASP A 66 -14.12 -10.55 -1.40
N GLU A 67 -15.26 -11.10 -0.99
CA GLU A 67 -15.95 -10.73 0.25
C GLU A 67 -15.06 -10.86 1.50
N ASN A 68 -14.13 -11.82 1.50
CA ASN A 68 -13.27 -12.15 2.63
C ASN A 68 -11.87 -11.52 2.56
N THR A 69 -11.55 -10.77 1.50
CA THR A 69 -10.21 -10.20 1.32
C THR A 69 -10.09 -8.85 2.00
N ALA A 70 -9.19 -8.74 2.98
CA ALA A 70 -8.90 -7.51 3.69
C ALA A 70 -7.80 -6.68 3.00
N VAL A 71 -6.73 -7.33 2.57
CA VAL A 71 -5.56 -6.69 1.97
C VAL A 71 -5.08 -7.47 0.77
N VAL A 72 -4.65 -6.77 -0.27
CA VAL A 72 -3.92 -7.31 -1.42
C VAL A 72 -2.56 -6.64 -1.51
N ILE A 73 -1.49 -7.44 -1.65
CA ILE A 73 -0.12 -6.95 -1.78
C ILE A 73 0.41 -7.38 -3.13
N GLY A 74 0.89 -6.40 -3.92
CA GLY A 74 1.53 -6.62 -5.22
C GLY A 74 3.06 -6.60 -5.12
N PHE A 75 3.70 -7.01 -6.19
CA PHE A 75 5.15 -6.95 -6.33
C PHE A 75 5.58 -5.52 -6.69
N ALA A 76 6.60 -5.01 -6.01
CA ALA A 76 7.26 -3.76 -6.34
C ALA A 76 8.78 -3.95 -6.30
N ASN A 77 9.47 -3.51 -7.35
CA ASN A 77 10.93 -3.63 -7.43
C ASN A 77 11.53 -2.50 -8.27
N TYR A 78 12.82 -2.30 -8.15
CA TYR A 78 13.58 -1.35 -8.97
C TYR A 78 13.67 -1.81 -10.43
N ASP A 79 13.84 -0.84 -11.34
CA ASP A 79 13.99 -1.13 -12.77
C ASP A 79 15.21 -2.06 -13.03
N PHE A 80 15.06 -2.98 -13.97
CA PHE A 80 16.13 -3.94 -14.33
C PHE A 80 17.29 -3.29 -15.05
N THR A 81 17.08 -2.14 -15.66
CA THR A 81 18.12 -1.39 -16.39
C THR A 81 19.08 -0.67 -15.46
N GLU A 82 18.67 -0.37 -14.23
CA GLU A 82 19.46 0.32 -13.22
C GLU A 82 20.50 -0.60 -12.56
N GLN A 83 21.77 -0.48 -12.94
CA GLN A 83 22.83 -1.35 -12.42
C GLN A 83 23.16 -1.10 -10.95
N ASN A 84 23.09 0.16 -10.50
CA ASN A 84 23.47 0.56 -9.15
C ASN A 84 22.56 -0.02 -8.05
N VAL A 85 21.36 -0.50 -8.41
CA VAL A 85 20.37 -1.02 -7.46
C VAL A 85 20.25 -2.55 -7.46
N ARG A 86 21.21 -3.26 -8.09
CA ARG A 86 21.17 -4.74 -8.21
C ARG A 86 20.94 -5.45 -6.87
N ASN A 87 21.66 -5.05 -5.83
CA ASN A 87 21.54 -5.65 -4.50
C ASN A 87 20.18 -5.33 -3.87
N LEU A 88 19.67 -4.11 -4.07
CA LEU A 88 18.35 -3.70 -3.59
C LEU A 88 17.24 -4.48 -4.31
N ARG A 89 17.38 -4.70 -5.64
CA ARG A 89 16.44 -5.55 -6.39
C ARG A 89 16.38 -6.97 -5.85
N MET A 90 17.55 -7.57 -5.61
CA MET A 90 17.62 -8.93 -5.05
C MET A 90 16.98 -8.97 -3.66
N PHE A 91 17.28 -7.99 -2.80
CA PHE A 91 16.67 -7.87 -1.47
C PHE A 91 15.15 -7.77 -1.54
N ARG A 92 14.60 -6.90 -2.41
CA ARG A 92 13.15 -6.75 -2.58
C ARG A 92 12.51 -8.02 -3.13
N PHE A 93 13.13 -8.69 -4.08
CA PHE A 93 12.66 -9.96 -4.60
C PHE A 93 12.59 -11.02 -3.51
N LEU A 94 13.66 -11.21 -2.74
CA LEU A 94 13.70 -12.17 -1.63
C LEU A 94 12.68 -11.81 -0.54
N ARG A 95 12.51 -10.51 -0.24
CA ARG A 95 11.45 -10.03 0.67
C ARG A 95 10.07 -10.43 0.17
N PHE A 96 9.78 -10.26 -1.12
CA PHE A 96 8.50 -10.63 -1.72
C PHE A 96 8.24 -12.14 -1.61
N ILE A 97 9.24 -12.97 -1.94
CA ILE A 97 9.15 -14.43 -1.75
C ILE A 97 8.87 -14.79 -0.29
N LYS A 98 9.61 -14.18 0.65
CA LYS A 98 9.38 -14.35 2.09
C LYS A 98 7.95 -13.99 2.47
N MET A 99 7.43 -12.86 1.99
CA MET A 99 6.06 -12.43 2.25
C MET A 99 5.04 -13.46 1.72
N MET A 100 5.24 -14.00 0.51
CA MET A 100 4.36 -15.04 -0.05
C MET A 100 4.31 -16.29 0.84
N VAL A 101 5.46 -16.75 1.33
CA VAL A 101 5.53 -17.88 2.26
C VAL A 101 4.82 -17.58 3.57
N MET A 102 4.99 -16.37 4.10
CA MET A 102 4.37 -15.93 5.34
C MET A 102 2.84 -15.81 5.20
N VAL A 103 2.35 -15.24 4.10
CA VAL A 103 0.91 -15.16 3.82
C VAL A 103 0.30 -16.55 3.69
N LYS A 104 0.96 -17.47 2.97
CA LYS A 104 0.52 -18.87 2.86
C LYS A 104 0.40 -19.55 4.23
N ASN A 105 1.29 -19.22 5.16
CA ASN A 105 1.29 -19.76 6.53
C ASN A 105 0.48 -18.90 7.54
N LYS A 106 -0.32 -17.96 7.06
CA LYS A 106 -1.12 -17.03 7.88
C LYS A 106 -0.29 -16.22 8.92
N LYS A 107 0.96 -15.90 8.57
CA LYS A 107 1.85 -15.05 9.36
C LYS A 107 1.96 -13.67 8.68
N TYR A 108 1.22 -12.70 9.16
CA TYR A 108 1.07 -11.39 8.53
C TYR A 108 1.92 -10.34 9.26
N ILE A 109 3.13 -10.10 8.80
CA ILE A 109 4.07 -9.20 9.46
C ILE A 109 4.45 -8.00 8.58
N PHE A 110 4.44 -8.17 7.27
CA PHE A 110 4.92 -7.16 6.33
C PHE A 110 3.85 -6.69 5.36
N GLY A 111 3.80 -5.38 5.14
CA GLY A 111 3.15 -4.74 4.02
C GLY A 111 4.17 -4.23 3.00
N ASP A 112 3.70 -3.68 1.89
CA ASP A 112 4.52 -2.95 0.94
C ASP A 112 3.76 -1.71 0.44
N GLY A 113 4.07 -0.56 1.01
CA GLY A 113 3.43 0.72 0.66
C GLY A 113 3.64 1.15 -0.78
N CYS A 114 4.61 0.56 -1.49
CA CYS A 114 4.79 0.79 -2.91
C CYS A 114 3.68 0.17 -3.77
N ASN A 115 3.09 -0.94 -3.29
CA ASN A 115 2.08 -1.68 -4.05
C ASN A 115 1.16 -2.49 -3.12
N MET A 116 0.19 -1.84 -2.52
CA MET A 116 -0.71 -2.46 -1.57
C MET A 116 -2.11 -1.86 -1.69
N ALA A 117 -3.13 -2.69 -1.51
CA ALA A 117 -4.52 -2.25 -1.42
C ALA A 117 -5.21 -2.85 -0.20
N TYR A 118 -6.19 -2.15 0.38
CA TYR A 118 -7.01 -2.70 1.45
C TYR A 118 -8.42 -2.09 1.48
N ARG A 119 -9.32 -2.74 2.23
CA ARG A 119 -10.69 -2.26 2.42
C ARG A 119 -10.74 -1.11 3.42
N LYS A 120 -11.36 0.00 3.02
CA LYS A 120 -11.62 1.14 3.88
C LYS A 120 -12.56 0.77 5.04
N SER A 121 -13.60 -0.03 4.78
CA SER A 121 -14.54 -0.49 5.80
C SER A 121 -13.82 -1.15 6.99
N TYR A 122 -12.89 -2.07 6.73
CA TYR A 122 -12.10 -2.71 7.77
C TYR A 122 -11.12 -1.75 8.47
N TYR A 123 -10.58 -0.77 7.73
CA TYR A 123 -9.77 0.28 8.34
C TYR A 123 -10.57 1.10 9.35
N ILE A 124 -11.79 1.49 9.00
CA ILE A 124 -12.69 2.26 9.89
C ILE A 124 -13.09 1.42 11.11
N GLU A 125 -13.47 0.16 10.91
CA GLU A 125 -13.82 -0.78 11.98
C GLU A 125 -12.67 -0.98 12.97
N ASN A 126 -11.42 -1.07 12.47
CA ASN A 126 -10.21 -1.11 13.29
C ASN A 126 -9.90 0.22 14.00
N ARG A 127 -10.65 1.29 13.74
CA ARG A 127 -10.37 2.67 14.19
C ARG A 127 -9.03 3.22 13.65
N GLY A 128 -8.67 2.83 12.43
CA GLY A 128 -7.46 3.28 11.76
C GLY A 128 -6.19 3.02 12.56
N PHE A 129 -5.36 4.04 12.75
CA PHE A 129 -4.13 3.95 13.53
C PHE A 129 -4.30 4.26 15.04
N ALA A 130 -5.53 4.30 15.59
CA ALA A 130 -5.73 4.73 16.97
C ALA A 130 -4.87 3.98 18.00
N LYS A 131 -4.63 2.68 17.77
CA LYS A 131 -3.78 1.85 18.64
C LYS A 131 -2.29 1.92 18.30
N ASN A 132 -1.93 2.34 17.09
CA ASN A 132 -0.59 2.24 16.52
C ASN A 132 -0.02 3.58 16.06
N SER A 133 -0.64 4.70 16.44
CA SER A 133 -0.20 6.05 16.04
C SER A 133 1.24 6.33 16.46
N GLN A 134 1.68 5.79 17.60
CA GLN A 134 3.02 5.92 18.15
C GLN A 134 3.94 4.74 17.83
N SER A 135 3.47 3.72 17.10
CA SER A 135 4.28 2.56 16.71
C SER A 135 5.45 2.96 15.82
N TYR A 136 6.61 2.31 16.01
CA TYR A 136 7.80 2.45 15.16
C TYR A 136 7.67 1.74 13.79
N LEU A 137 6.67 0.89 13.63
CA LEU A 137 6.43 0.20 12.36
C LEU A 137 5.92 1.19 11.30
N GLY A 138 6.24 0.93 10.05
CA GLY A 138 5.64 1.62 8.91
C GLY A 138 4.13 1.44 8.87
N TYR A 139 3.42 2.37 8.25
CA TYR A 139 1.97 2.32 8.12
C TYR A 139 1.49 1.05 7.40
N ASP A 140 2.27 0.59 6.42
CA ASP A 140 2.04 -0.61 5.64
C ASP A 140 2.06 -1.87 6.49
N ASN A 141 3.09 -2.03 7.33
CA ASN A 141 3.23 -3.18 8.22
C ASN A 141 2.15 -3.21 9.30
N ASP A 142 1.85 -2.05 9.91
CA ASP A 142 0.79 -1.94 10.90
C ASP A 142 -0.56 -2.32 10.30
N MET A 143 -0.86 -1.84 9.07
CA MET A 143 -2.14 -2.13 8.42
C MET A 143 -2.31 -3.60 8.06
N VAL A 144 -1.30 -4.24 7.48
CA VAL A 144 -1.37 -5.67 7.18
C VAL A 144 -1.65 -6.48 8.45
N ARG A 145 -0.94 -6.18 9.54
CA ARG A 145 -1.10 -6.90 10.81
C ARG A 145 -2.48 -6.68 11.43
N GLU A 146 -2.98 -5.46 11.44
CA GLU A 146 -4.27 -5.15 12.05
C GLU A 146 -5.44 -5.65 11.19
N LEU A 147 -5.40 -5.41 9.87
CA LEU A 147 -6.48 -5.78 8.98
C LEU A 147 -6.57 -7.30 8.73
N SER A 148 -5.48 -8.06 8.97
CA SER A 148 -5.53 -9.53 8.93
C SER A 148 -6.51 -10.16 9.92
N ARG A 149 -7.03 -9.40 10.89
CA ARG A 149 -8.04 -9.83 11.83
C ARG A 149 -9.45 -9.81 11.25
N PHE A 150 -9.66 -9.04 10.20
CA PHE A 150 -10.96 -8.84 9.56
C PHE A 150 -11.13 -9.70 8.31
N GLY A 151 -10.04 -10.12 7.68
CA GLY A 151 -10.12 -10.91 6.46
C GLY A 151 -8.77 -11.42 5.98
N ALA A 152 -8.79 -12.11 4.85
CA ALA A 152 -7.63 -12.70 4.25
C ALA A 152 -6.67 -11.64 3.69
N ILE A 153 -5.38 -11.93 3.79
CA ILE A 153 -4.34 -11.23 3.05
C ILE A 153 -4.02 -12.05 1.80
N LYS A 154 -4.06 -11.42 0.63
CA LYS A 154 -3.67 -12.02 -0.64
C LYS A 154 -2.44 -11.35 -1.22
N MET A 155 -1.71 -12.09 -2.02
CA MET A 155 -0.59 -11.57 -2.81
C MET A 155 -0.83 -11.85 -4.28
N THR A 156 -0.68 -10.83 -5.10
CA THR A 156 -0.78 -11.01 -6.55
C THR A 156 0.59 -11.36 -7.14
N LYS A 157 0.58 -12.27 -8.12
CA LYS A 157 1.74 -12.66 -8.93
C LYS A 157 1.56 -12.25 -10.39
N ASP A 158 0.45 -11.60 -10.70
CA ASP A 158 0.15 -11.16 -12.06
C ASP A 158 1.09 -10.02 -12.45
N PRO A 159 1.85 -10.14 -13.55
CA PRO A 159 2.74 -9.08 -14.01
C PRO A 159 2.03 -7.73 -14.25
N ASN A 160 0.74 -7.74 -14.59
CA ASN A 160 -0.04 -6.52 -14.74
C ASN A 160 -0.24 -5.75 -13.43
N SER A 161 0.00 -6.39 -12.30
CA SER A 161 -0.06 -5.74 -10.99
C SER A 161 1.29 -5.21 -10.49
N TYR A 162 2.37 -5.35 -11.27
CA TYR A 162 3.70 -4.97 -10.81
C TYR A 162 3.89 -3.45 -10.80
N VAL A 163 4.74 -3.01 -9.90
CA VAL A 163 5.15 -1.61 -9.75
C VAL A 163 6.67 -1.51 -9.84
N ILE A 164 7.14 -0.52 -10.58
CA ILE A 164 8.54 -0.18 -10.72
C ILE A 164 8.85 0.99 -9.78
N ILE A 165 9.95 0.88 -9.05
CA ILE A 165 10.48 1.91 -8.16
C ILE A 165 11.60 2.61 -8.92
N ASP A 166 11.46 3.91 -9.08
CA ASP A 166 12.45 4.79 -9.71
C ASP A 166 13.47 5.29 -8.68
#